data_6b2fd5b4c58112db6050d3d4d6989bf1
#
_entry.id   6b2fd5b4c58112db6050d3d4d6989bf1
#
_cell.length_a   1.000
_cell.length_b   1.000
_cell.length_c   1.000
_cell.angle_alpha   90.00
_cell.angle_beta   90.00
_cell.angle_gamma   90.00
#
_symmetry.space_group_name_H-M   'P 1'
#
loop_
_entity.id
_entity.type
_entity.pdbx_description
1 polymer ?
#
loop_
_entity_poly.entity_id
_entity_poly.type
_entity_poly.pdbx_seq_one_letter_code
_entity_poly.pdbx_strand_id
1 'polypeptide(L)'
;KDSTTVCASDAPFSLFALLGGSPDAGGTWTAPGGGANNGTFVPGTSVAGAYTYTVAGTSPCANANATVTVSVVQPPNAGISGSLTVCSNGPAVNLFNSLTGSPAVGGTWQRPNGTSHPGLFDPLVDVAGTYTYTVAGTLPCASRSSTVQVTKVQAPEAGTNGSITVCNTQAPFQLFTVLGGTPSGSGTWRTPANAPFSGTFTPGTTPAGIYKYVVLGNAPCPNDTSFVTVVVNTAPNAGTNATSTVCSDQATFNLITRLGGTPNTGGTWTGPDNQPFPGGAYDPGVSQPGAYTYT
;
A
#
# COMPACT_ATOMS: atom_id res chain seq x y z
N LYS A 1 -21.04 52.84 21.83
CA LYS A 1 -20.95 51.94 20.67
C LYS A 1 -22.30 51.28 20.47
N ASP A 2 -22.97 51.59 19.43
CA ASP A 2 -24.36 51.12 19.24
C ASP A 2 -24.45 49.76 18.51
N SER A 3 -23.32 49.15 18.17
CA SER A 3 -23.29 47.84 17.52
C SER A 3 -22.01 47.09 17.84
N THR A 4 -22.10 45.74 17.83
CA THR A 4 -20.95 44.82 17.94
C THR A 4 -21.21 43.56 17.14
N THR A 5 -20.11 42.94 16.66
CA THR A 5 -20.14 41.63 16.05
C THR A 5 -19.30 40.70 16.92
N VAL A 6 -19.84 39.54 17.26
CA VAL A 6 -19.22 38.53 18.14
C VAL A 6 -19.18 37.16 17.49
N CYS A 7 -18.26 36.31 17.92
CA CYS A 7 -18.28 34.91 17.54
C CYS A 7 -19.27 34.14 18.43
N ALA A 8 -19.98 33.16 17.87
CA ALA A 8 -20.90 32.33 18.65
C ALA A 8 -20.20 31.52 19.76
N SER A 9 -18.87 31.41 19.69
CA SER A 9 -18.05 30.74 20.72
C SER A 9 -17.44 31.67 21.76
N ASP A 10 -17.73 32.99 21.70
CA ASP A 10 -17.22 33.96 22.66
C ASP A 10 -17.92 33.83 24.02
N ALA A 11 -17.28 34.34 25.06
CA ALA A 11 -17.86 34.38 26.40
C ALA A 11 -19.06 35.35 26.49
N PRO A 12 -20.02 35.09 27.38
CA PRO A 12 -21.11 36.04 27.65
C PRO A 12 -20.60 37.43 28.09
N PHE A 13 -21.33 38.48 27.73
CA PHE A 13 -20.97 39.86 28.08
C PHE A 13 -22.19 40.72 28.38
N SER A 14 -21.97 41.87 29.08
CA SER A 14 -23.01 42.82 29.41
C SER A 14 -23.33 43.74 28.22
N LEU A 15 -24.60 43.82 27.84
CA LEU A 15 -25.08 44.76 26.83
C LEU A 15 -24.95 46.21 27.32
N PHE A 16 -25.08 46.48 28.64
CA PHE A 16 -24.93 47.79 29.23
C PHE A 16 -23.55 48.42 28.97
N ALA A 17 -22.50 47.59 28.96
CA ALA A 17 -21.13 48.04 28.68
C ALA A 17 -20.93 48.55 27.24
N LEU A 18 -21.87 48.26 26.33
CA LEU A 18 -21.84 48.69 24.93
C LEU A 18 -22.58 49.98 24.67
N LEU A 19 -23.42 50.43 25.63
CA LEU A 19 -24.12 51.72 25.52
C LEU A 19 -23.12 52.87 25.52
N GLY A 20 -23.28 53.82 24.61
CA GLY A 20 -22.55 55.07 24.57
C GLY A 20 -23.03 56.10 25.61
N GLY A 21 -22.23 57.13 25.84
CA GLY A 21 -22.56 58.21 26.77
C GLY A 21 -22.45 57.77 28.24
N SER A 22 -23.32 58.29 29.07
CA SER A 22 -23.41 57.95 30.51
C SER A 22 -24.89 57.57 30.83
N PRO A 23 -25.28 56.33 30.44
CA PRO A 23 -26.63 55.86 30.64
C PRO A 23 -26.96 55.72 32.14
N ASP A 24 -28.13 56.08 32.57
CA ASP A 24 -28.64 55.86 33.92
C ASP A 24 -28.80 54.36 34.16
N ALA A 25 -28.39 53.88 35.34
CA ALA A 25 -28.57 52.46 35.75
C ALA A 25 -30.04 52.20 36.16
N GLY A 26 -30.46 50.94 36.19
CA GLY A 26 -31.78 50.52 36.66
C GLY A 26 -32.85 50.45 35.57
N GLY A 27 -32.53 50.72 34.31
CA GLY A 27 -33.47 50.52 33.19
C GLY A 27 -33.65 49.00 32.87
N THR A 28 -34.57 48.72 31.96
CA THR A 28 -34.96 47.36 31.51
C THR A 28 -34.51 47.10 30.10
N TRP A 29 -34.10 45.83 29.81
CA TRP A 29 -33.74 45.40 28.50
C TRP A 29 -34.86 44.62 27.81
N THR A 30 -35.06 44.91 26.54
CA THR A 30 -35.94 44.17 25.65
C THR A 30 -35.13 43.56 24.54
N ALA A 31 -35.27 42.24 24.35
CA ALA A 31 -34.60 41.49 23.28
C ALA A 31 -35.23 41.72 21.91
N PRO A 32 -34.56 41.39 20.80
CA PRO A 32 -35.18 41.30 19.48
C PRO A 32 -36.45 40.43 19.53
N GLY A 33 -37.58 40.94 19.04
CA GLY A 33 -38.89 40.27 19.14
C GLY A 33 -39.73 40.61 20.37
N GLY A 34 -39.26 41.53 21.26
CA GLY A 34 -40.05 42.15 22.32
C GLY A 34 -40.01 41.44 23.68
N GLY A 35 -39.31 40.35 23.82
CA GLY A 35 -39.13 39.63 25.10
C GLY A 35 -38.21 40.36 26.08
N ALA A 36 -38.46 40.21 27.40
CA ALA A 36 -37.58 40.74 28.44
C ALA A 36 -36.18 40.07 28.37
N ASN A 37 -35.12 40.87 28.66
CA ASN A 37 -33.74 40.36 28.74
C ASN A 37 -33.10 40.87 30.05
N ASN A 38 -32.16 40.15 30.61
CA ASN A 38 -31.47 40.51 31.85
C ASN A 38 -30.24 41.44 31.63
N GLY A 39 -30.02 41.93 30.41
CA GLY A 39 -28.87 42.75 30.06
C GLY A 39 -27.60 41.99 29.74
N THR A 40 -27.65 40.65 29.73
CA THR A 40 -26.53 39.80 29.35
C THR A 40 -26.78 39.16 27.97
N PHE A 41 -25.82 39.26 27.07
CA PHE A 41 -25.81 38.54 25.79
C PHE A 41 -24.94 37.31 25.91
N VAL A 42 -25.47 36.12 25.56
CA VAL A 42 -24.78 34.84 25.53
C VAL A 42 -24.59 34.43 24.07
N PRO A 43 -23.39 34.62 23.48
CA PRO A 43 -23.13 34.19 22.09
C PRO A 43 -23.49 32.74 21.87
N GLY A 44 -24.05 32.41 20.71
CA GLY A 44 -24.49 31.04 20.36
C GLY A 44 -25.89 30.66 20.89
N THR A 45 -26.44 31.33 21.86
CA THR A 45 -27.81 31.07 22.39
C THR A 45 -28.73 32.27 22.33
N SER A 46 -28.24 33.50 22.62
CA SER A 46 -29.03 34.72 22.49
C SER A 46 -29.32 35.06 21.02
N VAL A 47 -30.50 35.53 20.72
CA VAL A 47 -30.90 35.92 19.36
C VAL A 47 -30.13 37.17 18.93
N ALA A 48 -29.48 37.11 17.76
CA ALA A 48 -28.84 38.26 17.16
C ALA A 48 -29.87 39.32 16.77
N GLY A 49 -29.53 40.61 16.93
CA GLY A 49 -30.43 41.71 16.60
C GLY A 49 -30.31 42.92 17.53
N ALA A 50 -31.31 43.77 17.50
CA ALA A 50 -31.39 45.02 18.27
C ALA A 50 -31.97 44.77 19.66
N TYR A 51 -31.18 45.05 20.70
CA TYR A 51 -31.56 45.05 22.11
C TYR A 51 -31.82 46.47 22.54
N THR A 52 -33.00 46.76 23.13
CA THR A 52 -33.40 48.09 23.56
C THR A 52 -33.30 48.20 25.08
N TYR A 53 -32.55 49.17 25.55
CA TYR A 53 -32.51 49.60 26.95
C TYR A 53 -33.46 50.77 27.20
N THR A 54 -34.36 50.65 28.17
CA THR A 54 -35.36 51.66 28.50
C THR A 54 -35.19 52.07 29.93
N VAL A 55 -35.00 53.38 30.15
CA VAL A 55 -35.06 54.03 31.47
C VAL A 55 -36.40 54.73 31.59
N ALA A 56 -37.13 54.40 32.62
CA ALA A 56 -38.42 55.00 32.86
C ALA A 56 -38.30 56.49 33.30
N GLY A 57 -38.99 57.36 32.61
CA GLY A 57 -39.10 58.76 33.01
C GLY A 57 -40.15 58.97 34.14
N THR A 58 -39.94 59.98 35.03
CA THR A 58 -40.93 60.40 36.00
C THR A 58 -41.77 61.46 35.39
N SER A 59 -43.11 61.32 35.44
CA SER A 59 -44.05 62.27 34.88
C SER A 59 -43.70 63.72 35.28
N PRO A 60 -43.64 64.67 34.32
CA PRO A 60 -44.12 64.65 32.93
C PRO A 60 -43.03 64.16 31.90
N CYS A 61 -41.89 63.70 32.36
CA CYS A 61 -40.81 63.23 31.46
C CYS A 61 -41.16 61.90 30.82
N ALA A 62 -40.85 61.75 29.50
CA ALA A 62 -40.98 60.49 28.76
C ALA A 62 -39.85 59.55 29.09
N ASN A 63 -40.05 58.25 28.84
CA ASN A 63 -38.97 57.22 28.91
C ASN A 63 -37.85 57.54 27.90
N ALA A 64 -36.62 57.27 28.31
CA ALA A 64 -35.45 57.32 27.41
C ALA A 64 -35.08 55.93 26.94
N ASN A 65 -34.74 55.79 25.66
CA ASN A 65 -34.34 54.49 25.04
C ASN A 65 -32.98 54.59 24.36
N ALA A 66 -32.22 53.53 24.47
CA ALA A 66 -30.99 53.30 23.72
C ALA A 66 -30.98 51.88 23.16
N THR A 67 -30.33 51.68 22.01
CA THR A 67 -30.32 50.38 21.34
C THR A 67 -28.89 49.91 21.09
N VAL A 68 -28.66 48.62 21.33
CA VAL A 68 -27.42 47.93 20.98
C VAL A 68 -27.76 46.84 19.97
N THR A 69 -27.13 46.89 18.81
CA THR A 69 -27.28 45.83 17.79
C THR A 69 -26.13 44.84 17.91
N VAL A 70 -26.44 43.53 18.08
CA VAL A 70 -25.50 42.46 18.17
C VAL A 70 -25.64 41.55 16.95
N SER A 71 -24.55 41.37 16.20
CA SER A 71 -24.44 40.40 15.13
C SER A 71 -23.58 39.20 15.58
N VAL A 72 -23.95 38.02 15.16
CA VAL A 72 -23.25 36.76 15.55
C VAL A 72 -22.70 36.08 14.31
N VAL A 73 -21.42 35.78 14.33
CA VAL A 73 -20.73 34.97 13.32
C VAL A 73 -20.53 33.55 13.86
N GLN A 74 -20.77 32.53 13.04
CA GLN A 74 -20.55 31.16 13.44
C GLN A 74 -19.06 30.80 13.27
N PRO A 75 -18.45 30.06 14.22
CA PRO A 75 -17.08 29.57 14.07
C PRO A 75 -17.03 28.53 12.94
N PRO A 76 -15.90 28.47 12.20
CA PRO A 76 -15.72 27.44 11.17
C PRO A 76 -15.69 26.05 11.80
N ASN A 77 -16.14 25.04 11.05
CA ASN A 77 -16.08 23.65 11.46
C ASN A 77 -14.93 22.94 10.72
N ALA A 78 -13.84 22.62 11.41
CA ALA A 78 -12.74 21.83 10.84
C ALA A 78 -12.99 20.31 10.92
N GLY A 79 -14.13 19.89 11.50
CA GLY A 79 -14.45 18.50 11.76
C GLY A 79 -13.79 17.93 13.02
N ILE A 80 -13.84 16.63 13.14
CA ILE A 80 -13.21 15.86 14.23
C ILE A 80 -11.99 15.15 13.67
N SER A 81 -10.90 15.19 14.41
CA SER A 81 -9.63 14.52 14.05
C SER A 81 -9.80 13.01 13.84
N GLY A 82 -9.06 12.46 12.89
CA GLY A 82 -9.11 11.07 12.50
C GLY A 82 -7.73 10.43 12.37
N SER A 83 -7.73 9.18 11.93
CA SER A 83 -6.52 8.42 11.61
C SER A 83 -6.66 7.71 10.28
N LEU A 84 -5.53 7.47 9.62
CA LEU A 84 -5.44 6.79 8.33
C LEU A 84 -4.24 5.85 8.35
N THR A 85 -4.47 4.58 8.04
CA THR A 85 -3.39 3.62 7.84
C THR A 85 -3.36 3.21 6.37
N VAL A 86 -2.19 3.33 5.74
CA VAL A 86 -1.99 3.04 4.32
C VAL A 86 -0.82 2.07 4.11
N CYS A 87 -0.85 1.35 2.98
CA CYS A 87 0.31 0.59 2.53
C CYS A 87 1.34 1.54 1.91
N SER A 88 2.64 1.28 2.12
CA SER A 88 3.73 2.14 1.62
C SER A 88 3.81 2.24 0.09
N ASN A 89 3.24 1.28 -0.64
CA ASN A 89 3.11 1.25 -2.10
C ASN A 89 1.67 1.36 -2.58
N GLY A 90 0.73 1.74 -1.69
CA GLY A 90 -0.69 1.88 -2.02
C GLY A 90 -1.00 3.13 -2.87
N PRO A 91 -2.24 3.25 -3.34
CA PRO A 91 -2.69 4.44 -4.06
C PRO A 91 -2.75 5.66 -3.15
N ALA A 92 -2.73 6.85 -3.77
CA ALA A 92 -2.95 8.11 -3.08
C ALA A 92 -4.36 8.20 -2.48
N VAL A 93 -4.47 8.79 -1.28
CA VAL A 93 -5.71 8.87 -0.49
C VAL A 93 -5.99 10.31 -0.08
N ASN A 94 -7.25 10.75 -0.23
CA ASN A 94 -7.67 12.08 0.22
C ASN A 94 -7.82 12.10 1.76
N LEU A 95 -7.00 12.88 2.43
CA LEU A 95 -6.99 13.04 3.89
C LEU A 95 -8.32 13.57 4.44
N PHE A 96 -9.04 14.38 3.64
CA PHE A 96 -10.32 14.95 4.06
C PHE A 96 -11.36 13.88 4.44
N ASN A 97 -11.31 12.72 3.76
CA ASN A 97 -12.20 11.60 4.03
C ASN A 97 -11.96 10.92 5.39
N SER A 98 -10.83 11.21 6.04
CA SER A 98 -10.51 10.69 7.38
C SER A 98 -11.00 11.63 8.51
N LEU A 99 -11.49 12.82 8.17
CA LEU A 99 -12.15 13.71 9.13
C LEU A 99 -13.63 13.33 9.25
N THR A 100 -14.18 13.49 10.46
CA THR A 100 -15.62 13.30 10.73
C THR A 100 -16.25 14.58 11.25
N GLY A 101 -17.54 14.58 11.62
CA GLY A 101 -18.21 15.77 12.16
C GLY A 101 -18.52 16.85 11.12
N SER A 102 -18.69 16.47 9.84
CA SER A 102 -19.08 17.36 8.74
C SER A 102 -18.16 18.59 8.58
N PRO A 103 -16.84 18.38 8.36
CA PRO A 103 -15.91 19.48 8.20
C PRO A 103 -16.29 20.37 7.02
N ALA A 104 -16.13 21.70 7.19
CA ALA A 104 -16.31 22.65 6.10
C ALA A 104 -15.22 22.44 5.04
N VAL A 105 -15.60 22.48 3.76
CA VAL A 105 -14.67 22.40 2.63
C VAL A 105 -13.90 23.72 2.43
N GLY A 106 -12.77 23.66 1.70
CA GLY A 106 -12.00 24.86 1.35
C GLY A 106 -10.95 25.28 2.39
N GLY A 107 -10.73 24.48 3.43
CA GLY A 107 -9.60 24.68 4.34
C GLY A 107 -8.26 24.28 3.70
N THR A 108 -7.18 24.52 4.42
CA THR A 108 -5.80 24.25 4.01
C THR A 108 -5.18 23.12 4.81
N TRP A 109 -4.33 22.33 4.16
CA TRP A 109 -3.59 21.25 4.79
C TRP A 109 -2.12 21.61 5.01
N GLN A 110 -1.58 21.12 6.11
CA GLN A 110 -0.14 21.17 6.42
C GLN A 110 0.40 19.78 6.71
N ARG A 111 1.65 19.54 6.27
CA ARG A 111 2.45 18.36 6.60
C ARG A 111 2.87 18.36 8.08
N PRO A 112 3.40 17.23 8.58
CA PRO A 112 3.95 17.16 9.94
C PRO A 112 5.06 18.18 10.23
N ASN A 113 5.78 18.64 9.20
CA ASN A 113 6.82 19.66 9.30
C ASN A 113 6.29 21.11 9.15
N GLY A 114 4.96 21.31 9.07
CA GLY A 114 4.32 22.62 8.93
C GLY A 114 4.26 23.18 7.51
N THR A 115 4.83 22.52 6.51
CA THR A 115 4.74 22.98 5.11
C THR A 115 3.36 22.68 4.51
N SER A 116 2.95 23.45 3.50
CA SER A 116 1.67 23.27 2.81
C SER A 116 1.58 21.88 2.14
N HIS A 117 0.35 21.31 2.12
CA HIS A 117 0.02 20.05 1.51
C HIS A 117 -1.29 20.14 0.71
N PRO A 118 -1.43 19.45 -0.44
CA PRO A 118 -2.65 19.51 -1.26
C PRO A 118 -3.84 18.74 -0.66
N GLY A 119 -3.65 17.98 0.41
CA GLY A 119 -4.69 17.14 1.03
C GLY A 119 -4.81 15.74 0.40
N LEU A 120 -4.10 15.45 -0.69
CA LEU A 120 -4.01 14.13 -1.31
C LEU A 120 -2.70 13.47 -0.87
N PHE A 121 -2.78 12.52 0.07
CA PHE A 121 -1.61 11.79 0.59
C PHE A 121 -1.17 10.71 -0.38
N ASP A 122 0.07 10.80 -0.86
CA ASP A 122 0.71 9.78 -1.69
C ASP A 122 1.68 8.95 -0.84
N PRO A 123 1.40 7.64 -0.60
CA PRO A 123 2.26 6.80 0.21
C PRO A 123 3.69 6.64 -0.33
N LEU A 124 3.92 6.85 -1.62
CA LEU A 124 5.26 6.74 -2.24
C LEU A 124 6.14 7.95 -1.94
N VAL A 125 5.54 9.12 -1.75
CA VAL A 125 6.26 10.41 -1.64
C VAL A 125 6.12 11.02 -0.26
N ASP A 126 4.92 10.99 0.33
CA ASP A 126 4.63 11.66 1.59
C ASP A 126 5.11 10.86 2.80
N VAL A 127 5.47 11.55 3.87
CA VAL A 127 5.92 10.95 5.12
C VAL A 127 4.74 10.66 6.05
N ALA A 128 4.82 9.59 6.83
CA ALA A 128 3.88 9.32 7.92
C ALA A 128 3.96 10.41 8.99
N GLY A 129 2.85 10.66 9.70
CA GLY A 129 2.79 11.67 10.76
C GLY A 129 1.45 12.39 10.82
N THR A 130 1.40 13.48 11.57
CA THR A 130 0.18 14.27 11.81
C THR A 130 0.03 15.34 10.75
N TYR A 131 -1.04 15.24 9.95
CA TYR A 131 -1.44 16.25 8.98
C TYR A 131 -2.54 17.13 9.60
N THR A 132 -2.42 18.47 9.44
CA THR A 132 -3.34 19.44 10.03
C THR A 132 -4.21 20.07 8.96
N TYR A 133 -5.52 20.00 9.14
CA TYR A 133 -6.52 20.69 8.34
C TYR A 133 -6.98 21.94 9.07
N THR A 134 -6.91 23.10 8.44
CA THR A 134 -7.31 24.39 9.04
C THR A 134 -8.37 25.07 8.16
N VAL A 135 -9.50 25.42 8.77
CA VAL A 135 -10.54 26.25 8.17
C VAL A 135 -10.43 27.65 8.74
N ALA A 136 -10.28 28.63 7.87
CA ALA A 136 -10.20 30.04 8.27
C ALA A 136 -11.53 30.52 8.88
N GLY A 137 -11.43 31.22 9.98
CA GLY A 137 -12.59 31.90 10.60
C GLY A 137 -12.88 33.22 9.90
N THR A 138 -14.17 33.60 9.88
CA THR A 138 -14.58 34.98 9.57
C THR A 138 -14.56 35.79 10.86
N LEU A 139 -13.84 36.93 10.86
CA LEU A 139 -13.73 37.77 12.05
C LEU A 139 -15.12 38.09 12.62
N PRO A 140 -15.28 38.06 13.97
CA PRO A 140 -14.25 37.88 15.01
C PRO A 140 -13.92 36.42 15.35
N CYS A 141 -14.51 35.42 14.68
CA CYS A 141 -14.20 34.02 14.94
C CYS A 141 -12.79 33.65 14.51
N ALA A 142 -12.06 32.97 15.40
CA ALA A 142 -10.75 32.38 15.08
C ALA A 142 -10.89 31.20 14.15
N SER A 143 -9.83 30.90 13.41
CA SER A 143 -9.71 29.65 12.62
C SER A 143 -9.79 28.42 13.52
N ARG A 144 -10.24 27.29 12.96
CA ARG A 144 -10.32 26.00 13.66
C ARG A 144 -9.51 24.96 12.88
N SER A 145 -8.92 24.02 13.61
CA SER A 145 -8.10 22.96 13.01
C SER A 145 -8.48 21.59 13.56
N SER A 146 -8.35 20.59 12.70
CA SER A 146 -8.42 19.18 13.03
C SER A 146 -7.24 18.44 12.40
N THR A 147 -6.91 17.25 12.89
CA THR A 147 -5.74 16.51 12.45
C THR A 147 -6.09 15.13 11.93
N VAL A 148 -5.27 14.62 11.01
CA VAL A 148 -5.28 13.22 10.58
C VAL A 148 -3.91 12.62 10.88
N GLN A 149 -3.89 11.59 11.74
CA GLN A 149 -2.70 10.81 12.04
C GLN A 149 -2.52 9.75 10.96
N VAL A 150 -1.50 9.87 10.11
CA VAL A 150 -1.20 8.92 9.05
C VAL A 150 -0.11 7.95 9.49
N THR A 151 -0.39 6.66 9.36
CA THR A 151 0.56 5.55 9.59
C THR A 151 0.78 4.81 8.27
N LYS A 152 2.05 4.52 7.93
CA LYS A 152 2.42 3.70 6.77
C LYS A 152 2.82 2.30 7.23
N VAL A 153 2.19 1.28 6.65
CA VAL A 153 2.59 -0.12 6.79
C VAL A 153 3.51 -0.45 5.62
N GLN A 154 4.66 -1.06 5.91
CA GLN A 154 5.61 -1.47 4.86
C GLN A 154 4.98 -2.54 3.96
N ALA A 155 5.02 -2.31 2.65
CA ALA A 155 4.59 -3.29 1.66
C ALA A 155 5.50 -4.53 1.71
N PRO A 156 4.96 -5.74 1.57
CA PRO A 156 5.78 -6.93 1.38
C PRO A 156 6.53 -6.85 0.04
N GLU A 157 7.69 -7.53 -0.03
CA GLU A 157 8.53 -7.57 -1.22
C GLU A 157 8.85 -9.04 -1.55
N ALA A 158 8.24 -9.59 -2.59
CA ALA A 158 8.50 -10.94 -3.07
C ALA A 158 9.62 -11.00 -4.12
N GLY A 159 10.19 -9.84 -4.48
CA GLY A 159 11.17 -9.70 -5.54
C GLY A 159 10.54 -9.69 -6.93
N THR A 160 11.34 -9.95 -7.95
CA THR A 160 10.89 -10.04 -9.33
C THR A 160 10.98 -11.47 -9.86
N ASN A 161 10.18 -11.80 -10.88
CA ASN A 161 10.14 -13.12 -11.48
C ASN A 161 11.51 -13.55 -12.01
N GLY A 162 11.83 -14.84 -11.83
CA GLY A 162 13.03 -15.46 -12.36
C GLY A 162 12.74 -16.64 -13.26
N SER A 163 13.76 -17.10 -14.00
CA SER A 163 13.70 -18.31 -14.80
C SER A 163 15.05 -19.00 -14.82
N ILE A 164 15.04 -20.34 -14.86
CA ILE A 164 16.25 -21.14 -14.94
C ILE A 164 16.01 -22.40 -15.76
N THR A 165 17.01 -22.79 -16.56
CA THR A 165 17.05 -24.08 -17.24
C THR A 165 18.16 -24.90 -16.64
N VAL A 166 17.87 -26.12 -16.21
CA VAL A 166 18.81 -27.03 -15.54
C VAL A 166 18.82 -28.40 -16.21
N CYS A 167 19.91 -29.16 -16.00
CA CYS A 167 19.95 -30.56 -16.36
C CYS A 167 19.35 -31.41 -15.22
N ASN A 168 18.68 -32.52 -15.54
CA ASN A 168 18.10 -33.43 -14.54
C ASN A 168 19.14 -34.10 -13.62
N THR A 169 20.43 -34.03 -13.97
CA THR A 169 21.58 -34.56 -13.18
C THR A 169 22.25 -33.49 -12.32
N GLN A 170 21.78 -32.23 -12.39
CA GLN A 170 22.37 -31.14 -11.63
C GLN A 170 22.05 -31.28 -10.13
N ALA A 171 22.94 -30.76 -9.27
CA ALA A 171 22.74 -30.75 -7.83
C ALA A 171 21.52 -29.90 -7.42
N PRO A 172 20.87 -30.21 -6.29
CA PRO A 172 19.78 -29.41 -5.74
C PRO A 172 20.19 -27.94 -5.45
N PHE A 173 19.25 -27.00 -5.62
CA PHE A 173 19.47 -25.58 -5.37
C PHE A 173 18.21 -24.91 -4.80
N GLN A 174 18.38 -23.71 -4.26
CA GLN A 174 17.28 -22.91 -3.70
C GLN A 174 16.65 -22.03 -4.79
N LEU A 175 15.35 -22.13 -5.01
CA LEU A 175 14.61 -21.26 -5.95
C LEU A 175 14.69 -19.79 -5.57
N PHE A 176 14.89 -19.48 -4.28
CA PHE A 176 15.03 -18.12 -3.79
C PHE A 176 16.17 -17.35 -4.47
N THR A 177 17.27 -18.04 -4.82
CA THR A 177 18.42 -17.42 -5.50
C THR A 177 18.17 -17.08 -6.97
N VAL A 178 17.05 -17.56 -7.53
CA VAL A 178 16.64 -17.29 -8.92
C VAL A 178 15.73 -16.07 -9.02
N LEU A 179 15.13 -15.65 -7.90
CA LEU A 179 14.34 -14.40 -7.84
C LEU A 179 15.26 -13.21 -8.06
N GLY A 180 14.75 -12.22 -8.79
CA GLY A 180 15.39 -10.91 -8.92
C GLY A 180 14.95 -9.92 -7.85
N GLY A 181 15.54 -8.71 -7.86
CA GLY A 181 15.25 -7.66 -6.88
C GLY A 181 15.82 -7.96 -5.49
N THR A 182 15.11 -7.57 -4.45
CA THR A 182 15.49 -7.77 -3.04
C THR A 182 14.39 -8.50 -2.28
N PRO A 183 14.10 -9.78 -2.61
CA PRO A 183 12.99 -10.49 -2.00
C PRO A 183 13.17 -10.66 -0.49
N SER A 184 12.08 -10.47 0.27
CA SER A 184 12.03 -10.77 1.71
C SER A 184 12.13 -12.28 1.94
N GLY A 185 12.98 -12.71 2.88
CA GLY A 185 13.16 -14.13 3.23
C GLY A 185 11.99 -14.75 4.02
N SER A 186 10.95 -13.99 4.36
CA SER A 186 9.81 -14.45 5.15
C SER A 186 8.67 -15.10 4.34
N GLY A 187 8.82 -15.20 3.02
CA GLY A 187 7.79 -15.75 2.15
C GLY A 187 7.71 -17.27 2.17
N THR A 188 6.68 -17.79 1.53
CA THR A 188 6.41 -19.23 1.40
C THR A 188 6.34 -19.62 -0.07
N TRP A 189 6.82 -20.83 -0.37
CA TRP A 189 6.81 -21.39 -1.71
C TRP A 189 5.60 -22.29 -1.95
N ARG A 190 5.14 -22.29 -3.22
CA ARG A 190 4.13 -23.20 -3.75
C ARG A 190 4.63 -23.87 -5.03
N THR A 191 4.30 -25.14 -5.20
CA THR A 191 4.56 -25.89 -6.43
C THR A 191 3.68 -25.38 -7.58
N PRO A 192 3.94 -25.80 -8.85
CA PRO A 192 3.03 -25.55 -9.97
C PRO A 192 1.59 -26.04 -9.73
N ALA A 193 1.39 -27.08 -8.91
CA ALA A 193 0.08 -27.58 -8.48
C ALA A 193 -0.46 -26.87 -7.22
N ASN A 194 0.13 -25.72 -6.82
CA ASN A 194 -0.26 -24.91 -5.66
C ASN A 194 -0.12 -25.61 -4.29
N ALA A 195 0.59 -26.72 -4.18
CA ALA A 195 0.92 -27.38 -2.92
C ALA A 195 2.06 -26.63 -2.17
N PRO A 196 2.15 -26.72 -0.83
CA PRO A 196 3.29 -26.18 -0.09
C PRO A 196 4.62 -26.77 -0.56
N PHE A 197 5.68 -25.93 -0.58
CA PHE A 197 6.98 -26.33 -1.05
C PHE A 197 8.09 -25.72 -0.18
N SER A 198 9.20 -26.43 0.00
CA SER A 198 10.33 -25.97 0.83
C SER A 198 11.19 -24.87 0.19
N GLY A 199 11.08 -24.70 -1.14
CA GLY A 199 11.96 -23.82 -1.91
C GLY A 199 13.21 -24.51 -2.45
N THR A 200 13.52 -25.75 -2.04
CA THR A 200 14.66 -26.53 -2.56
C THR A 200 14.23 -27.34 -3.78
N PHE A 201 14.76 -27.00 -4.94
CA PHE A 201 14.50 -27.73 -6.19
C PHE A 201 15.58 -28.80 -6.41
N THR A 202 15.15 -30.06 -6.61
CA THR A 202 16.04 -31.21 -6.93
C THR A 202 15.74 -31.62 -8.37
N PRO A 203 16.64 -31.32 -9.34
CA PRO A 203 16.46 -31.71 -10.72
C PRO A 203 16.31 -33.24 -10.86
N GLY A 204 15.46 -33.68 -11.77
CA GLY A 204 15.18 -35.12 -11.99
C GLY A 204 14.13 -35.74 -11.06
N THR A 205 13.82 -35.11 -9.90
CA THR A 205 12.78 -35.59 -8.97
C THR A 205 11.69 -34.55 -8.72
N THR A 206 12.05 -33.26 -8.59
CA THR A 206 11.10 -32.17 -8.42
C THR A 206 10.51 -31.81 -9.79
N PRO A 207 9.18 -31.71 -9.96
CA PRO A 207 8.54 -31.39 -11.23
C PRO A 207 8.98 -30.02 -11.77
N ALA A 208 9.29 -29.95 -13.08
CA ALA A 208 9.47 -28.69 -13.78
C ALA A 208 8.17 -27.87 -13.80
N GLY A 209 8.27 -26.54 -13.96
CA GLY A 209 7.12 -25.66 -14.07
C GLY A 209 7.29 -24.33 -13.35
N ILE A 210 6.16 -23.65 -13.08
CA ILE A 210 6.14 -22.33 -12.48
C ILE A 210 5.89 -22.45 -10.97
N TYR A 211 6.88 -22.08 -10.19
CA TYR A 211 6.84 -22.03 -8.74
C TYR A 211 6.46 -20.64 -8.29
N LYS A 212 5.63 -20.53 -7.25
CA LYS A 212 5.11 -19.29 -6.72
C LYS A 212 5.74 -19.00 -5.35
N TYR A 213 6.31 -17.82 -5.19
CA TYR A 213 6.78 -17.29 -3.92
C TYR A 213 5.81 -16.22 -3.42
N VAL A 214 5.33 -16.33 -2.18
CA VAL A 214 4.34 -15.41 -1.59
C VAL A 214 4.88 -14.84 -0.31
N VAL A 215 4.95 -13.51 -0.21
CA VAL A 215 5.23 -12.76 1.02
C VAL A 215 3.92 -12.15 1.51
N LEU A 216 3.53 -12.48 2.73
CA LEU A 216 2.28 -11.96 3.32
C LEU A 216 2.43 -10.49 3.68
N GLY A 217 1.44 -9.69 3.30
CA GLY A 217 1.32 -8.31 3.73
C GLY A 217 0.56 -8.17 5.05
N ASN A 218 0.95 -7.18 5.84
CA ASN A 218 0.15 -6.74 6.98
C ASN A 218 -0.88 -5.71 6.50
N ALA A 219 -2.14 -5.83 6.94
CA ALA A 219 -3.19 -4.90 6.55
C ALA A 219 -2.78 -3.43 6.77
N PRO A 220 -3.04 -2.52 5.82
CA PRO A 220 -3.83 -2.68 4.60
C PRO A 220 -3.03 -3.15 3.37
N CYS A 221 -1.77 -3.58 3.52
CA CYS A 221 -0.98 -4.07 2.40
C CYS A 221 -1.47 -5.44 1.93
N PRO A 222 -1.70 -5.64 0.61
CA PRO A 222 -1.93 -6.95 0.04
C PRO A 222 -0.65 -7.81 0.10
N ASN A 223 -0.81 -9.12 -0.07
CA ASN A 223 0.34 -10.01 -0.26
C ASN A 223 1.05 -9.67 -1.58
N ASP A 224 2.36 -9.84 -1.59
CA ASP A 224 3.16 -9.75 -2.80
C ASP A 224 3.57 -11.14 -3.29
N THR A 225 3.77 -11.28 -4.60
CA THR A 225 3.96 -12.58 -5.23
C THR A 225 4.91 -12.49 -6.41
N SER A 226 5.90 -13.39 -6.43
CA SER A 226 6.79 -13.59 -7.56
C SER A 226 6.83 -15.06 -8.00
N PHE A 227 7.28 -15.30 -9.22
CA PHE A 227 7.30 -16.62 -9.84
C PHE A 227 8.71 -16.98 -10.30
N VAL A 228 9.04 -18.28 -10.18
CA VAL A 228 10.25 -18.87 -10.79
C VAL A 228 9.82 -19.94 -11.77
N THR A 229 10.19 -19.78 -13.05
CA THR A 229 9.99 -20.80 -14.08
C THR A 229 11.21 -21.70 -14.14
N VAL A 230 11.00 -22.99 -13.90
CA VAL A 230 12.06 -24.01 -13.99
C VAL A 230 11.81 -24.92 -15.20
N VAL A 231 12.80 -24.99 -16.08
CA VAL A 231 12.83 -25.92 -17.21
C VAL A 231 13.91 -26.98 -16.90
N VAL A 232 13.58 -28.25 -17.07
CA VAL A 232 14.51 -29.36 -16.84
C VAL A 232 14.76 -30.07 -18.15
N ASN A 233 16.02 -30.07 -18.59
CA ASN A 233 16.50 -30.87 -19.74
C ASN A 233 17.00 -32.21 -19.25
N THR A 234 16.71 -33.25 -20.01
CA THR A 234 17.23 -34.61 -19.74
C THR A 234 18.67 -34.70 -20.21
N ALA A 235 19.55 -35.20 -19.33
CA ALA A 235 20.93 -35.53 -19.71
C ALA A 235 20.94 -36.64 -20.77
N PRO A 236 21.84 -36.58 -21.75
CA PRO A 236 22.01 -37.65 -22.68
C PRO A 236 22.50 -38.91 -21.94
N ASN A 237 22.05 -40.07 -22.40
CA ASN A 237 22.42 -41.38 -21.85
C ASN A 237 23.07 -42.23 -22.94
N ALA A 238 24.36 -42.47 -22.83
CA ALA A 238 25.09 -43.34 -23.75
C ALA A 238 24.94 -44.82 -23.43
N GLY A 239 24.20 -45.19 -22.38
CA GLY A 239 24.10 -46.54 -21.87
C GLY A 239 25.24 -46.92 -20.92
N THR A 240 25.40 -48.20 -20.64
CA THR A 240 26.50 -48.73 -19.84
C THR A 240 27.38 -49.66 -20.69
N ASN A 241 28.68 -49.69 -20.37
CA ASN A 241 29.66 -50.52 -21.09
C ASN A 241 29.24 -51.98 -21.04
N ALA A 242 29.46 -52.67 -22.15
CA ALA A 242 29.22 -54.10 -22.28
C ALA A 242 30.34 -54.76 -23.09
N THR A 243 30.50 -56.04 -22.91
CA THR A 243 31.43 -56.87 -23.73
C THR A 243 30.63 -57.91 -24.50
N SER A 244 31.03 -58.19 -25.74
CA SER A 244 30.36 -59.19 -26.56
C SER A 244 31.43 -60.04 -27.25
N THR A 245 31.30 -61.36 -27.13
CA THR A 245 32.10 -62.33 -27.89
C THR A 245 31.26 -62.88 -29.02
N VAL A 246 31.76 -62.83 -30.23
CA VAL A 246 31.03 -63.17 -31.43
C VAL A 246 31.91 -64.09 -32.31
N CYS A 247 31.28 -64.98 -33.09
CA CYS A 247 31.95 -65.76 -34.10
C CYS A 247 32.08 -64.93 -35.41
N SER A 248 33.12 -65.14 -36.18
CA SER A 248 33.35 -64.41 -37.43
C SER A 248 32.32 -64.71 -38.54
N ASP A 249 31.52 -65.75 -38.41
CA ASP A 249 30.41 -66.11 -39.29
C ASP A 249 29.07 -65.67 -38.82
N GLN A 250 29.01 -64.93 -37.71
CA GLN A 250 27.74 -64.37 -37.17
C GLN A 250 27.25 -63.21 -38.05
N ALA A 251 25.94 -63.15 -38.20
CA ALA A 251 25.30 -62.03 -38.94
C ALA A 251 25.60 -60.65 -38.32
N THR A 252 25.69 -59.62 -39.17
CA THR A 252 25.87 -58.23 -38.79
C THR A 252 24.80 -57.79 -37.78
N PHE A 253 25.20 -57.05 -36.74
CA PHE A 253 24.34 -56.53 -35.73
C PHE A 253 24.69 -55.07 -35.38
N ASN A 254 23.75 -54.31 -34.78
CA ASN A 254 24.05 -52.97 -34.37
C ASN A 254 24.62 -52.97 -32.94
N LEU A 255 25.78 -52.32 -32.73
CA LEU A 255 26.48 -52.23 -31.44
C LEU A 255 25.61 -51.62 -30.33
N ILE A 256 24.67 -50.71 -30.64
CA ILE A 256 23.80 -50.11 -29.64
C ILE A 256 22.92 -51.15 -28.90
N THR A 257 22.62 -52.29 -29.58
CA THR A 257 21.84 -53.36 -28.97
C THR A 257 22.63 -54.18 -27.94
N ARG A 258 23.95 -53.96 -27.88
CA ARG A 258 24.85 -54.64 -26.95
C ARG A 258 25.19 -53.78 -25.74
N LEU A 259 24.97 -52.46 -25.84
CA LEU A 259 25.11 -51.57 -24.66
C LEU A 259 24.08 -51.93 -23.60
N GLY A 260 24.51 -51.88 -22.35
CA GLY A 260 23.59 -52.01 -21.22
C GLY A 260 22.82 -50.73 -20.96
N GLY A 261 21.77 -50.81 -20.15
CA GLY A 261 20.88 -49.70 -19.85
C GLY A 261 19.96 -49.37 -21.02
N THR A 262 19.60 -48.10 -21.17
CA THR A 262 18.71 -47.58 -22.23
C THR A 262 19.39 -46.41 -22.95
N PRO A 263 20.40 -46.71 -23.82
CA PRO A 263 21.11 -45.63 -24.53
C PRO A 263 20.17 -44.84 -25.43
N ASN A 264 20.36 -43.50 -25.47
CA ASN A 264 19.67 -42.65 -26.44
C ASN A 264 20.18 -42.99 -27.84
N THR A 265 19.27 -42.97 -28.82
CA THR A 265 19.61 -43.09 -30.24
C THR A 265 20.12 -41.75 -30.78
N GLY A 266 20.90 -41.78 -31.87
CA GLY A 266 21.39 -40.58 -32.56
C GLY A 266 22.78 -40.11 -32.15
N GLY A 267 23.46 -40.84 -31.26
CA GLY A 267 24.88 -40.64 -30.99
C GLY A 267 25.76 -41.18 -32.12
N THR A 268 27.07 -41.01 -31.99
CA THR A 268 28.09 -41.41 -32.96
C THR A 268 28.98 -42.51 -32.39
N TRP A 269 29.44 -43.41 -33.27
CA TRP A 269 30.36 -44.45 -32.90
C TRP A 269 31.79 -44.12 -33.40
N THR A 270 32.78 -44.44 -32.56
CA THR A 270 34.21 -44.42 -32.90
C THR A 270 34.77 -45.83 -32.74
N GLY A 271 35.51 -46.30 -33.72
CA GLY A 271 36.12 -47.61 -33.75
C GLY A 271 37.37 -47.71 -32.88
N PRO A 272 37.96 -48.93 -32.79
CA PRO A 272 39.24 -49.22 -32.05
C PRO A 272 40.42 -48.38 -32.53
N ASP A 273 40.41 -47.96 -33.79
CA ASP A 273 41.46 -47.16 -34.46
C ASP A 273 41.20 -45.62 -34.23
N ASN A 274 40.28 -45.25 -33.41
CA ASN A 274 39.82 -43.89 -33.20
C ASN A 274 39.20 -43.22 -34.44
N GLN A 275 38.81 -43.97 -35.44
CA GLN A 275 38.13 -43.47 -36.62
C GLN A 275 36.61 -43.55 -36.46
N PRO A 276 35.87 -42.65 -37.12
CA PRO A 276 34.42 -42.72 -37.13
C PRO A 276 33.94 -44.10 -37.65
N PHE A 277 32.95 -44.67 -36.92
CA PHE A 277 32.28 -45.91 -37.30
C PHE A 277 30.78 -45.64 -37.56
N PRO A 278 30.43 -45.20 -38.78
CA PRO A 278 29.08 -44.72 -39.08
C PRO A 278 28.02 -45.80 -38.88
N GLY A 279 26.89 -45.43 -38.25
CA GLY A 279 25.74 -46.31 -38.07
C GLY A 279 25.88 -47.43 -37.05
N GLY A 280 27.07 -47.72 -36.54
CA GLY A 280 27.29 -48.71 -35.49
C GLY A 280 26.97 -50.17 -35.89
N ALA A 281 26.88 -50.47 -37.20
CA ALA A 281 26.65 -51.83 -37.71
C ALA A 281 27.97 -52.62 -37.73
N TYR A 282 28.10 -53.57 -36.82
CA TYR A 282 29.30 -54.43 -36.68
C TYR A 282 29.12 -55.72 -37.47
N ASP A 283 30.04 -55.97 -38.42
CA ASP A 283 30.12 -57.20 -39.18
C ASP A 283 31.29 -58.03 -38.65
N PRO A 284 31.05 -59.18 -37.98
CA PRO A 284 32.11 -59.96 -37.36
C PRO A 284 33.15 -60.52 -38.34
N GLY A 285 32.80 -60.65 -39.63
CA GLY A 285 33.72 -61.10 -40.68
C GLY A 285 34.63 -60.02 -41.26
N VAL A 286 34.31 -58.74 -41.03
CA VAL A 286 35.01 -57.62 -41.68
C VAL A 286 35.47 -56.55 -40.67
N SER A 287 34.65 -56.27 -39.65
CA SER A 287 34.91 -55.18 -38.65
C SER A 287 36.06 -55.58 -37.73
N GLN A 288 36.94 -54.61 -37.42
CA GLN A 288 38.08 -54.82 -36.53
C GLN A 288 37.60 -55.14 -35.10
N PRO A 289 38.09 -56.25 -34.46
CA PRO A 289 37.82 -56.47 -33.04
C PRO A 289 38.47 -55.42 -32.18
N GLY A 290 37.75 -54.98 -31.11
CA GLY A 290 38.28 -53.98 -30.19
C GLY A 290 37.18 -53.16 -29.49
N ALA A 291 37.57 -52.06 -28.85
CA ALA A 291 36.64 -51.18 -28.14
C ALA A 291 36.03 -50.20 -29.12
N TYR A 292 34.69 -50.19 -29.16
CA TYR A 292 33.89 -49.22 -29.87
C TYR A 292 33.26 -48.25 -28.84
N THR A 293 33.41 -46.95 -29.06
CA THR A 293 32.89 -45.92 -28.17
C THR A 293 31.66 -45.25 -28.78
N TYR A 294 30.57 -45.21 -28.02
CA TYR A 294 29.34 -44.50 -28.36
C TYR A 294 29.29 -43.17 -27.59
N THR A 295 29.08 -42.09 -28.29
CA THR A 295 29.02 -40.74 -27.73
C THR A 295 27.74 -40.03 -28.12
#